data_ae94c463fdce9b26c1ac250879dcfb73
#
_entry.id   ae94c463fdce9b26c1ac250879dcfb73
#
_cell.length_a   1.000
_cell.length_b   1.000
_cell.length_c   1.000
_cell.angle_alpha   90.00
_cell.angle_beta   90.00
_cell.angle_gamma   90.00
#
_symmetry.space_group_name_H-M   'P 1'
#
loop_
_entity.id
_entity.type
_entity.pdbx_description
1 polymer ?
#
loop_
_entity_poly.entity_id
_entity_poly.type
_entity_poly.pdbx_seq_one_letter_code
_entity_poly.pdbx_strand_id
1 'polypeptide(L)'
;MSRNQRYQCTYSRCSAFFKNGKIYEVGAALVDAKNQEYIHAITDDQGQLWRFYKMGCGTALVYSRAGGGAFAAFSYVGVRK
;
A
#
# COMPACT_ATOMS: atom_id res chain seq x y z
N MET A 1 0.19 12.39 -17.05
CA MET A 1 -0.60 11.85 -15.95
C MET A 1 -0.07 10.52 -15.48
N SER A 2 0.12 10.39 -14.20
CA SER A 2 0.56 9.12 -13.65
C SER A 2 -0.64 8.18 -13.47
N ARG A 3 -0.41 6.92 -13.72
CA ARG A 3 -1.42 5.89 -13.51
C ARG A 3 -1.15 5.22 -12.18
N ASN A 4 -2.22 5.02 -11.41
CA ASN A 4 -2.10 4.29 -10.16
C ASN A 4 -1.99 2.80 -10.45
N GLN A 5 -1.09 2.15 -9.76
CA GLN A 5 -0.96 0.70 -9.82
C GLN A 5 -1.99 0.07 -8.88
N ARG A 6 -2.51 -1.09 -9.27
CA ARG A 6 -3.47 -1.82 -8.46
C ARG A 6 -2.83 -3.05 -7.87
N TYR A 7 -3.10 -3.24 -6.59
CA TYR A 7 -2.60 -4.39 -5.84
C TYR A 7 -3.78 -5.03 -5.10
N GLN A 8 -3.79 -6.35 -5.09
CA GLN A 8 -4.79 -7.10 -4.36
C GLN A 8 -4.25 -7.50 -3.00
N CYS A 9 -5.04 -7.27 -1.96
CA CYS A 9 -4.66 -7.68 -0.62
C CYS A 9 -4.73 -9.19 -0.52
N THR A 10 -3.60 -9.82 -0.20
CA THR A 10 -3.52 -11.28 -0.07
C THR A 10 -3.44 -11.71 1.39
N TYR A 11 -3.13 -10.78 2.29
CA TYR A 11 -3.10 -11.04 3.71
C TYR A 11 -3.33 -9.73 4.44
N SER A 12 -4.12 -9.77 5.50
CA SER A 12 -4.33 -8.60 6.34
C SER A 12 -4.48 -9.04 7.79
N ARG A 13 -3.77 -8.34 8.66
CA ARG A 13 -3.88 -8.59 10.10
C ARG A 13 -5.20 -8.07 10.66
N CYS A 14 -5.77 -7.04 10.03
CA CYS A 14 -7.02 -6.44 10.50
C CYS A 14 -7.88 -6.05 9.29
N SER A 15 -9.01 -6.71 9.14
CA SER A 15 -9.91 -6.45 8.01
C SER A 15 -10.60 -5.09 8.09
N ALA A 16 -10.55 -4.41 9.23
CA ALA A 16 -11.09 -3.07 9.34
C ALA A 16 -10.28 -2.06 8.52
N PHE A 17 -9.02 -2.33 8.27
CA PHE A 17 -8.15 -1.46 7.49
C PHE A 17 -7.96 -1.99 6.07
N PHE A 18 -7.63 -3.26 5.92
CA PHE A 18 -7.42 -3.87 4.62
C PHE A 18 -8.17 -5.19 4.57
N LYS A 19 -9.03 -5.33 3.57
CA LYS A 19 -9.80 -6.56 3.40
C LYS A 19 -9.05 -7.51 2.48
N ASN A 20 -8.88 -8.74 2.92
CA ASN A 20 -8.26 -9.78 2.12
C ASN A 20 -9.09 -10.00 0.84
N GLY A 21 -8.43 -9.97 -0.30
CA GLY A 21 -9.07 -10.14 -1.60
C GLY A 21 -9.48 -8.85 -2.28
N LYS A 22 -9.51 -7.74 -1.56
CA LYS A 22 -9.89 -6.45 -2.15
C LYS A 22 -8.73 -5.84 -2.90
N ILE A 23 -9.02 -5.14 -3.98
CA ILE A 23 -8.01 -4.46 -4.79
C ILE A 23 -7.93 -3.01 -4.36
N TYR A 24 -6.70 -2.53 -4.13
CA TYR A 24 -6.43 -1.16 -3.72
C TYR A 24 -5.54 -0.49 -4.76
N GLU A 25 -5.70 0.83 -4.90
CA GLU A 25 -4.85 1.63 -5.78
C GLU A 25 -3.71 2.22 -4.96
N VAL A 26 -2.51 2.12 -5.52
CA VAL A 26 -1.30 2.62 -4.88
C VAL A 26 -0.76 3.77 -5.71
N GLY A 27 -0.48 4.87 -5.05
CA GLY A 27 0.09 6.04 -5.70
C GLY A 27 1.33 6.52 -4.98
N ALA A 28 1.83 7.69 -5.41
CA ALA A 28 2.93 8.34 -4.75
C ALA A 28 2.40 9.46 -3.87
N ALA A 29 2.97 9.61 -2.69
CA ALA A 29 2.59 10.69 -1.78
C ALA A 29 3.84 11.38 -1.28
N LEU A 30 3.76 12.69 -1.11
CA LEU A 30 4.85 13.47 -0.55
C LEU A 30 4.87 13.23 0.96
N VAL A 31 5.93 12.59 1.43
CA VAL A 31 6.04 12.21 2.83
C VAL A 31 6.65 13.31 3.66
N ASP A 32 7.65 13.96 3.11
CA ASP A 32 8.42 14.97 3.83
C ASP A 32 8.60 16.17 2.90
N ALA A 33 7.83 17.22 3.15
CA ALA A 33 7.91 18.43 2.35
C ALA A 33 9.28 19.10 2.46
N LYS A 34 9.96 18.91 3.56
CA LYS A 34 11.26 19.49 3.80
C LYS A 34 12.34 18.85 2.92
N ASN A 35 12.30 17.54 2.81
CA ASN A 35 13.24 16.79 1.98
C ASN A 35 12.69 16.52 0.57
N GLN A 36 11.43 16.83 0.33
CA GLN A 36 10.74 16.59 -0.93
C GLN A 36 10.80 15.12 -1.33
N GLU A 37 10.67 14.24 -0.35
CA GLU A 37 10.72 12.81 -0.56
C GLU A 37 9.34 12.27 -0.89
N TYR A 38 9.27 11.47 -1.96
CA TYR A 38 8.04 10.78 -2.34
C TYR A 38 8.19 9.30 -2.05
N ILE A 39 7.14 8.72 -1.51
CA ILE A 39 7.06 7.27 -1.30
C ILE A 39 5.83 6.73 -1.99
N HIS A 40 5.83 5.42 -2.21
CA HIS A 40 4.59 4.75 -2.56
C HIS A 40 3.71 4.68 -1.32
N ALA A 41 2.44 4.95 -1.51
CA ALA A 41 1.49 4.96 -0.41
C ALA A 41 0.18 4.31 -0.82
N ILE A 42 -0.45 3.64 0.12
CA ILE A 42 -1.75 3.02 -0.06
C ILE A 42 -2.69 3.57 1.00
N THR A 43 -3.95 3.80 0.60
CA THR A 43 -4.97 4.28 1.53
C THR A 43 -5.82 3.11 1.97
N ASP A 44 -5.98 2.97 3.28
CA ASP A 44 -6.81 1.89 3.82
C ASP A 44 -8.30 2.23 3.71
N ASP A 45 -9.15 1.31 4.20
CA ASP A 45 -10.60 1.50 4.13
C ASP A 45 -11.11 2.60 5.06
N GLN A 46 -10.26 3.11 5.94
CA GLN A 46 -10.61 4.20 6.84
C GLN A 46 -10.02 5.53 6.42
N GLY A 47 -9.41 5.59 5.23
CA GLY A 47 -8.88 6.82 4.68
C GLY A 47 -7.49 7.19 5.16
N GLN A 48 -6.81 6.31 5.88
CA GLN A 48 -5.47 6.57 6.36
C GLN A 48 -4.43 6.11 5.35
N LEU A 49 -3.35 6.89 5.21
CA LEU A 49 -2.25 6.55 4.32
C LEU A 49 -1.23 5.67 5.05
N TRP A 50 -0.76 4.66 4.33
CA TRP A 50 0.27 3.74 4.83
C TRP A 50 1.42 3.74 3.86
N ARG A 51 2.63 3.65 4.39
CA ARG A 51 3.83 3.50 3.57
C ARG A 51 3.82 2.10 2.95
N PHE A 52 4.03 2.06 1.63
CA PHE A 52 3.87 0.84 0.84
C PHE A 52 5.23 0.42 0.31
N TYR A 53 5.66 -0.79 0.66
CA TYR A 53 6.97 -1.29 0.30
C TYR A 53 6.85 -2.36 -0.78
N LYS A 54 7.35 -2.06 -1.97
CA LYS A 54 7.36 -3.01 -3.07
C LYS A 54 8.55 -3.93 -2.92
N MET A 55 8.31 -5.22 -3.04
CA MET A 55 9.32 -6.23 -2.76
C MET A 55 9.95 -6.83 -4.01
N GLY A 56 9.69 -6.34 -5.17
CA GLY A 56 10.35 -6.81 -6.37
C GLY A 56 9.54 -7.80 -7.17
N CYS A 57 9.20 -8.93 -6.74
CA CYS A 57 8.54 -9.97 -7.54
C CYS A 57 7.02 -9.83 -7.61
N GLY A 58 6.52 -8.60 -7.64
CA GLY A 58 5.08 -8.36 -7.72
C GLY A 58 4.39 -8.41 -6.36
N THR A 59 5.14 -8.58 -5.29
CA THR A 59 4.63 -8.60 -3.93
C THR A 59 4.93 -7.27 -3.25
N ALA A 60 4.07 -6.86 -2.33
CA ALA A 60 4.31 -5.66 -1.55
C ALA A 60 3.79 -5.84 -0.14
N LEU A 61 4.34 -5.07 0.78
CA LEU A 61 4.01 -5.17 2.19
C LEU A 61 3.73 -3.80 2.79
N VAL A 62 2.87 -3.80 3.80
CA VAL A 62 2.62 -2.67 4.67
C VAL A 62 2.96 -3.11 6.08
N TYR A 63 3.77 -2.32 6.78
CA TYR A 63 4.20 -2.68 8.13
C TYR A 63 3.36 -1.97 9.17
N SER A 64 3.18 -2.65 10.30
CA SER A 64 2.47 -2.08 11.43
C SER A 64 3.19 -0.84 11.97
N ARG A 65 2.43 0.21 12.24
CA ARG A 65 2.99 1.45 12.80
C ARG A 65 3.51 1.25 14.22
N ALA A 66 2.96 0.28 14.92
CA ALA A 66 3.39 -0.05 16.26
C ALA A 66 4.57 -1.03 16.28
N GLY A 67 5.04 -1.44 15.09
CA GLY A 67 6.06 -2.46 14.97
C GLY A 67 5.44 -3.85 14.92
N GLY A 68 6.28 -4.88 14.98
CA GLY A 68 5.79 -6.25 14.99
C GLY A 68 5.64 -6.89 13.63
N GLY A 69 6.26 -6.33 12.58
CA GLY A 69 6.32 -6.95 11.28
C GLY A 69 5.20 -6.51 10.33
N ALA A 70 4.94 -7.33 9.32
CA ALA A 70 4.01 -6.98 8.26
C ALA A 70 2.58 -6.94 8.78
N PHE A 71 1.89 -5.85 8.44
CA PHE A 71 0.48 -5.68 8.77
C PHE A 71 -0.42 -6.24 7.67
N ALA A 72 -0.02 -6.07 6.42
CA ALA A 72 -0.78 -6.56 5.27
C ALA A 72 0.18 -6.86 4.13
N ALA A 73 -0.21 -7.79 3.27
CA ALA A 73 0.55 -8.14 2.08
C ALA A 73 -0.33 -8.00 0.84
N PHE A 74 0.31 -7.66 -0.27
CA PHE A 74 -0.40 -7.36 -1.51
C PHE A 74 0.30 -7.99 -2.69
N SER A 75 -0.46 -8.24 -3.75
CA SER A 75 0.07 -8.77 -5.00
C SER A 75 -0.32 -7.84 -6.14
N TYR A 76 0.63 -7.55 -7.02
CA TYR A 76 0.40 -6.66 -8.15
C TYR A 76 -0.60 -7.29 -9.14
N VAL A 77 -1.61 -6.51 -9.53
CA VAL A 77 -2.63 -7.00 -10.46
C VAL A 77 -2.77 -6.13 -11.70
N GLY A 78 -1.92 -5.13 -11.85
CA GLY A 78 -1.89 -4.34 -13.05
C GLY A 78 -2.07 -2.86 -12.81
N VAL A 79 -2.09 -2.12 -13.91
CA VAL A 79 -2.26 -0.68 -13.90
C VAL A 79 -3.70 -0.38 -14.26
N ARG A 80 -4.29 0.62 -13.61
CA ARG A 80 -5.65 1.04 -13.94
C ARG A 80 -5.67 1.61 -15.35
N LYS A 81 -6.62 1.16 -16.12
CA LYS A 81 -6.83 1.65 -17.48
C LYS A 81 -7.82 2.79 -17.52
#